data_133cb68fb9189ddaab47851b99ad2e3b
#
_entry.id   133cb68fb9189ddaab47851b99ad2e3b
#
_cell.length_a   1.000
_cell.length_b   1.000
_cell.length_c   1.000
_cell.angle_alpha   90.00
_cell.angle_beta   90.00
_cell.angle_gamma   90.00
#
_symmetry.space_group_name_H-M   'P 1'
#
loop_
_entity.id
_entity.type
_entity.pdbx_description
1 polymer ?
#
loop_
_entity_poly.entity_id
_entity_poly.type
_entity_poly.pdbx_seq_one_letter_code
_entity_poly.pdbx_strand_id
1 'polypeptide(L)'
;MNMLKRHIAPETSEITNFDIIKANSHKLSNGIRLYSINAGTEAVIRIEWLIKAGASYQDKTLTASTLSKILKDGTAKMTSAEINEHLDFHGASLQASATAEHIVLVLYSLTKHLDTLLPLVKDILTSPTFPENELKIAKQKSISILNINNNKNSFVARNTLDTHLYGNHNPYGYYPKAEEFNKIDREDIVSYYSAQFTKHPWDIIASGKISEKTLNLISDSFESISFKNNDLIRNNSDFKAHDEKKSLIKIADSKQASIAIGMRTINRNDKDYPGLSFLNTVLGGYFGSRLMQNIREDKGYTYGIYSVLKSMQQSGQWGIYTDVGIDVYDNALNEIYFEIERLKDEAISPEELHLVKNY
;
A
#
# COMPACT_ATOMS: atom_id res chain seq x y z
N MET A 1 -0.40 15.86 -43.32
CA MET A 1 -0.30 15.96 -41.85
C MET A 1 -1.38 16.89 -41.37
N ASN A 2 -2.42 16.37 -40.71
CA ASN A 2 -3.42 17.23 -40.08
C ASN A 2 -2.75 17.96 -38.89
N MET A 3 -2.66 19.29 -38.98
CA MET A 3 -2.21 20.12 -37.87
C MET A 3 -3.20 19.97 -36.71
N LEU A 4 -2.72 19.49 -35.57
CA LEU A 4 -3.51 19.43 -34.33
C LEU A 4 -3.97 20.84 -33.96
N LYS A 5 -5.27 21.07 -33.92
CA LYS A 5 -5.87 22.33 -33.49
C LYS A 5 -5.84 22.42 -31.96
N ARG A 6 -4.68 22.75 -31.40
CA ARG A 6 -4.42 22.75 -29.96
C ARG A 6 -5.28 23.74 -29.15
N HIS A 7 -5.97 24.68 -29.79
CA HIS A 7 -6.89 25.64 -29.18
C HIS A 7 -8.31 25.13 -29.03
N ILE A 8 -8.61 23.94 -29.57
CA ILE A 8 -9.92 23.28 -29.44
C ILE A 8 -9.72 22.15 -28.42
N ALA A 9 -10.49 22.20 -27.32
CA ALA A 9 -10.51 21.12 -26.35
C ALA A 9 -11.00 19.82 -27.02
N PRO A 10 -10.46 18.65 -26.67
CA PRO A 10 -10.98 17.38 -27.14
C PRO A 10 -12.45 17.23 -26.75
N GLU A 11 -13.24 16.61 -27.61
CA GLU A 11 -14.61 16.25 -27.27
C GLU A 11 -14.60 15.23 -26.13
N THR A 12 -15.41 15.46 -25.12
CA THR A 12 -15.64 14.51 -24.02
C THR A 12 -16.80 13.60 -24.38
N SER A 13 -16.66 12.31 -24.13
CA SER A 13 -17.73 11.32 -24.29
C SER A 13 -18.11 10.74 -22.92
N GLU A 14 -19.38 10.47 -22.73
CA GLU A 14 -19.85 9.75 -21.55
C GLU A 14 -19.34 8.31 -21.56
N ILE A 15 -18.90 7.82 -20.40
CA ILE A 15 -18.60 6.41 -20.20
C ILE A 15 -19.90 5.68 -19.96
N THR A 16 -20.47 5.11 -21.02
CA THR A 16 -21.76 4.39 -20.96
C THR A 16 -21.59 2.92 -20.60
N ASN A 17 -20.49 2.30 -21.02
CA ASN A 17 -20.16 0.90 -20.73
C ASN A 17 -18.66 0.75 -20.53
N PHE A 18 -18.29 -0.07 -19.57
CA PHE A 18 -16.91 -0.54 -19.39
C PHE A 18 -16.91 -2.01 -18.99
N ASP A 19 -15.98 -2.77 -19.54
CA ASP A 19 -15.80 -4.17 -19.21
C ASP A 19 -14.66 -4.32 -18.22
N ILE A 20 -14.93 -4.94 -17.07
CA ILE A 20 -13.89 -5.32 -16.12
C ILE A 20 -13.37 -6.69 -16.53
N ILE A 21 -12.08 -6.76 -16.85
CA ILE A 21 -11.41 -8.02 -17.15
C ILE A 21 -11.39 -8.87 -15.87
N LYS A 22 -12.08 -10.01 -15.92
CA LYS A 22 -12.16 -10.94 -14.78
C LYS A 22 -10.85 -11.71 -14.64
N ALA A 23 -10.37 -11.85 -13.40
CA ALA A 23 -9.24 -12.72 -13.10
C ALA A 23 -9.66 -14.19 -13.23
N ASN A 24 -8.83 -14.98 -13.89
CA ASN A 24 -8.93 -16.44 -13.82
C ASN A 24 -8.24 -16.94 -12.54
N SER A 25 -8.76 -18.00 -11.93
CA SER A 25 -8.22 -18.57 -10.70
C SER A 25 -7.85 -20.03 -10.90
N HIS A 26 -6.62 -20.39 -10.54
CA HIS A 26 -6.08 -21.74 -10.58
C HIS A 26 -5.56 -22.10 -9.19
N LYS A 27 -5.92 -23.28 -8.68
CA LYS A 27 -5.38 -23.79 -7.41
C LYS A 27 -4.36 -24.87 -7.74
N LEU A 28 -3.11 -24.66 -7.32
CA LEU A 28 -2.03 -25.62 -7.48
C LEU A 28 -2.19 -26.77 -6.48
N SER A 29 -1.52 -27.91 -6.73
CA SER A 29 -1.60 -29.12 -5.91
C SER A 29 -1.15 -28.87 -4.46
N ASN A 30 -0.20 -27.95 -4.24
CA ASN A 30 0.30 -27.55 -2.93
C ASN A 30 -0.58 -26.49 -2.21
N GLY A 31 -1.70 -26.09 -2.82
CA GLY A 31 -2.66 -25.16 -2.24
C GLY A 31 -2.43 -23.68 -2.59
N ILE A 32 -1.36 -23.31 -3.29
CA ILE A 32 -1.16 -21.97 -3.85
C ILE A 32 -2.34 -21.63 -4.76
N ARG A 33 -2.87 -20.41 -4.64
CA ARG A 33 -3.88 -19.86 -5.56
C ARG A 33 -3.18 -18.90 -6.52
N LEU A 34 -3.22 -19.25 -7.81
CA LEU A 34 -2.70 -18.44 -8.90
C LEU A 34 -3.88 -17.71 -9.57
N TYR A 35 -3.90 -16.40 -9.46
CA TYR A 35 -4.83 -15.52 -10.17
C TYR A 35 -4.14 -14.93 -11.38
N SER A 36 -4.82 -14.93 -12.53
CA SER A 36 -4.26 -14.37 -13.76
C SER A 36 -5.22 -13.40 -14.44
N ILE A 37 -4.68 -12.26 -14.86
CA ILE A 37 -5.38 -11.24 -15.64
C ILE A 37 -4.60 -11.05 -16.94
N ASN A 38 -5.08 -11.66 -18.03
CA ASN A 38 -4.48 -11.50 -19.35
C ASN A 38 -4.99 -10.19 -19.97
N ALA A 39 -4.17 -9.15 -19.88
CA ALA A 39 -4.45 -7.81 -20.39
C ALA A 39 -3.16 -7.13 -20.85
N GLY A 40 -3.27 -6.32 -21.90
CA GLY A 40 -2.14 -5.58 -22.43
C GLY A 40 -1.62 -6.15 -23.75
N THR A 41 -1.03 -5.26 -24.56
CA THR A 41 -0.50 -5.53 -25.89
C THR A 41 0.97 -5.93 -25.85
N GLU A 42 1.71 -5.35 -24.90
CA GLU A 42 3.14 -5.54 -24.77
C GLU A 42 3.48 -6.84 -24.02
N ALA A 43 4.64 -7.45 -24.36
CA ALA A 43 5.12 -8.68 -23.75
C ALA A 43 5.75 -8.43 -22.36
N VAL A 44 5.03 -7.74 -21.50
CA VAL A 44 5.41 -7.46 -20.11
C VAL A 44 4.47 -8.18 -19.16
N ILE A 45 4.99 -8.51 -17.97
CA ILE A 45 4.23 -9.17 -16.92
C ILE A 45 4.60 -8.58 -15.56
N ARG A 46 3.60 -8.48 -14.71
CA ARG A 46 3.73 -8.22 -13.29
C ARG A 46 3.26 -9.44 -12.53
N ILE A 47 4.09 -9.96 -11.63
CA ILE A 47 3.75 -11.09 -10.78
C ILE A 47 3.94 -10.67 -9.33
N GLU A 48 2.93 -10.94 -8.50
CA GLU A 48 2.94 -10.66 -7.07
C GLU A 48 2.80 -11.96 -6.28
N TRP A 49 3.63 -12.12 -5.26
CA TRP A 49 3.50 -13.16 -4.25
C TRP A 49 3.05 -12.52 -2.94
N LEU A 50 1.86 -12.88 -2.48
CA LEU A 50 1.27 -12.38 -1.23
C LEU A 50 1.44 -13.46 -0.16
N ILE A 51 2.30 -13.19 0.80
CA ILE A 51 2.59 -14.09 1.92
C ILE A 51 1.93 -13.52 3.17
N LYS A 52 1.11 -14.30 3.88
CA LYS A 52 0.47 -13.90 5.14
C LYS A 52 1.51 -13.83 6.27
N ALA A 53 2.36 -12.82 6.20
CA ALA A 53 3.49 -12.56 7.08
C ALA A 53 3.67 -11.04 7.31
N GLY A 54 2.58 -10.30 7.40
CA GLY A 54 2.60 -8.87 7.71
C GLY A 54 2.77 -8.60 9.21
N ALA A 55 2.74 -7.31 9.57
CA ALA A 55 2.96 -6.87 10.96
C ALA A 55 1.94 -7.46 11.96
N SER A 56 0.77 -7.93 11.51
CA SER A 56 -0.23 -8.59 12.36
C SER A 56 0.17 -9.99 12.83
N TYR A 57 1.24 -10.55 12.29
CA TYR A 57 1.71 -11.91 12.59
C TYR A 57 3.07 -11.93 13.31
N GLN A 58 3.66 -10.75 13.59
CA GLN A 58 4.96 -10.64 14.26
C GLN A 58 4.78 -10.52 15.77
N ASP A 59 5.69 -11.17 16.53
CA ASP A 59 5.76 -11.03 17.97
C ASP A 59 6.57 -9.79 18.38
N LYS A 60 7.62 -9.49 17.61
CA LYS A 60 8.48 -8.33 17.80
C LYS A 60 8.22 -7.30 16.72
N THR A 61 7.94 -6.07 17.13
CA THR A 61 7.66 -4.96 16.19
C THR A 61 8.81 -4.77 15.20
N LEU A 62 8.48 -4.32 13.98
CA LEU A 62 9.42 -4.08 12.87
C LEU A 62 10.03 -5.33 12.23
N THR A 63 9.81 -6.54 12.75
CA THR A 63 10.39 -7.77 12.17
C THR A 63 9.90 -7.98 10.73
N ALA A 64 8.59 -7.93 10.48
CA ALA A 64 8.04 -8.09 9.14
C ALA A 64 8.55 -7.04 8.14
N SER A 65 8.61 -5.77 8.56
CA SER A 65 9.10 -4.68 7.71
C SER A 65 10.61 -4.76 7.44
N THR A 66 11.40 -5.21 8.41
CA THR A 66 12.85 -5.40 8.24
C THR A 66 13.12 -6.62 7.36
N LEU A 67 12.40 -7.74 7.58
CA LEU A 67 12.50 -8.92 6.72
C LEU A 67 12.21 -8.57 5.27
N SER A 68 11.12 -7.86 4.99
CA SER A 68 10.77 -7.50 3.62
C SER A 68 11.88 -6.71 2.90
N LYS A 69 12.64 -5.88 3.63
CA LYS A 69 13.72 -5.08 3.04
C LYS A 69 14.94 -5.89 2.65
N ILE A 70 15.22 -6.98 3.39
CA ILE A 70 16.40 -7.82 3.14
C ILE A 70 16.08 -9.18 2.51
N LEU A 71 14.81 -9.43 2.18
CA LEU A 71 14.35 -10.72 1.65
C LEU A 71 15.09 -11.12 0.37
N LYS A 72 15.42 -10.14 -0.49
CA LYS A 72 16.11 -10.35 -1.76
C LYS A 72 17.62 -10.10 -1.69
N ASP A 73 18.19 -9.87 -0.51
CA ASP A 73 19.58 -9.44 -0.37
C ASP A 73 20.55 -10.59 -0.15
N GLY A 74 20.18 -11.80 -0.53
CA GLY A 74 21.03 -13.00 -0.54
C GLY A 74 20.25 -14.28 -0.50
N THR A 75 20.70 -15.26 -1.27
CA THR A 75 20.23 -16.64 -1.25
C THR A 75 21.39 -17.59 -0.98
N ALA A 76 21.11 -18.89 -0.81
CA ALA A 76 22.18 -19.89 -0.71
C ALA A 76 23.08 -19.96 -1.96
N LYS A 77 22.66 -19.42 -3.11
CA LYS A 77 23.34 -19.51 -4.39
C LYS A 77 23.94 -18.19 -4.87
N MET A 78 23.37 -17.06 -4.45
CA MET A 78 23.71 -15.74 -4.97
C MET A 78 23.75 -14.71 -3.85
N THR A 79 24.74 -13.83 -3.91
CA THR A 79 24.85 -12.63 -3.08
C THR A 79 23.86 -11.55 -3.52
N SER A 80 23.67 -10.51 -2.69
CA SER A 80 22.83 -9.34 -3.04
C SER A 80 23.28 -8.67 -4.35
N ALA A 81 24.58 -8.51 -4.55
CA ALA A 81 25.14 -7.93 -5.77
C ALA A 81 24.84 -8.76 -7.02
N GLU A 82 25.05 -10.08 -6.95
CA GLU A 82 24.77 -11.00 -8.07
C GLU A 82 23.26 -11.05 -8.40
N ILE A 83 22.37 -10.99 -7.38
CA ILE A 83 20.93 -10.92 -7.59
C ILE A 83 20.54 -9.63 -8.33
N ASN A 84 21.07 -8.48 -7.91
CA ASN A 84 20.79 -7.21 -8.55
C ASN A 84 21.34 -7.17 -9.97
N GLU A 85 22.57 -7.62 -10.21
CA GLU A 85 23.16 -7.72 -11.55
C GLU A 85 22.32 -8.61 -12.47
N HIS A 86 21.85 -9.75 -11.95
CA HIS A 86 20.98 -10.66 -12.71
C HIS A 86 19.64 -10.02 -13.09
N LEU A 87 19.00 -9.29 -12.17
CA LEU A 87 17.77 -8.55 -12.44
C LEU A 87 18.00 -7.44 -13.48
N ASP A 88 19.06 -6.65 -13.31
CA ASP A 88 19.40 -5.53 -14.19
C ASP A 88 19.72 -6.01 -15.61
N PHE A 89 20.46 -7.12 -15.74
CA PHE A 89 20.78 -7.74 -17.04
C PHE A 89 19.51 -8.12 -17.83
N HIS A 90 18.44 -8.54 -17.12
CA HIS A 90 17.18 -8.90 -17.75
C HIS A 90 16.18 -7.73 -17.82
N GLY A 91 16.57 -6.52 -17.40
CA GLY A 91 15.67 -5.36 -17.32
C GLY A 91 14.47 -5.61 -16.41
N ALA A 92 14.65 -6.42 -15.37
CA ALA A 92 13.61 -6.79 -14.41
C ALA A 92 13.70 -5.95 -13.13
N SER A 93 12.56 -5.73 -12.48
CA SER A 93 12.51 -5.09 -11.17
C SER A 93 11.86 -6.05 -10.17
N LEU A 94 12.53 -6.29 -9.04
CA LEU A 94 12.01 -7.08 -7.94
C LEU A 94 11.95 -6.24 -6.67
N GLN A 95 10.73 -6.08 -6.11
CA GLN A 95 10.49 -5.24 -4.95
C GLN A 95 9.77 -6.06 -3.87
N ALA A 96 10.16 -5.86 -2.60
CA ALA A 96 9.48 -6.45 -1.47
C ALA A 96 9.02 -5.37 -0.49
N SER A 97 7.84 -5.54 0.07
CA SER A 97 7.25 -4.64 1.07
C SER A 97 6.43 -5.42 2.09
N ALA A 98 6.30 -4.85 3.29
CA ALA A 98 5.42 -5.40 4.31
C ALA A 98 4.24 -4.44 4.57
N THR A 99 3.05 -5.00 4.68
CA THR A 99 1.83 -4.35 5.17
C THR A 99 1.47 -4.89 6.55
N ALA A 100 0.32 -4.50 7.07
CA ALA A 100 -0.19 -5.13 8.28
C ALA A 100 -0.49 -6.62 8.08
N GLU A 101 -1.00 -7.02 6.91
CA GLU A 101 -1.44 -8.39 6.65
C GLU A 101 -0.43 -9.26 5.90
N HIS A 102 0.33 -8.68 4.99
CA HIS A 102 1.15 -9.44 4.05
C HIS A 102 2.58 -8.89 3.92
N ILE A 103 3.50 -9.79 3.64
CA ILE A 103 4.69 -9.44 2.87
C ILE A 103 4.37 -9.71 1.42
N VAL A 104 4.62 -8.72 0.57
CA VAL A 104 4.36 -8.78 -0.86
C VAL A 104 5.69 -8.67 -1.60
N LEU A 105 5.97 -9.65 -2.45
CA LEU A 105 7.08 -9.58 -3.40
C LEU A 105 6.50 -9.34 -4.79
N VAL A 106 7.05 -8.39 -5.54
CA VAL A 106 6.54 -7.99 -6.86
C VAL A 106 7.66 -8.05 -7.88
N LEU A 107 7.47 -8.84 -8.91
CA LEU A 107 8.35 -8.90 -10.09
C LEU A 107 7.70 -8.18 -11.27
N TYR A 108 8.43 -7.26 -11.88
CA TYR A 108 8.14 -6.72 -13.21
C TYR A 108 9.18 -7.22 -14.18
N SER A 109 8.78 -7.80 -15.32
CA SER A 109 9.68 -8.35 -16.31
C SER A 109 9.06 -8.43 -17.70
N LEU A 110 9.90 -8.61 -18.72
CA LEU A 110 9.46 -9.13 -20.00
C LEU A 110 9.11 -10.62 -19.87
N THR A 111 8.03 -11.06 -20.50
CA THR A 111 7.57 -12.48 -20.46
C THR A 111 8.62 -13.46 -20.93
N LYS A 112 9.50 -13.07 -21.86
CA LYS A 112 10.58 -13.92 -22.42
C LYS A 112 11.69 -14.27 -21.40
N HIS A 113 11.77 -13.57 -20.27
CA HIS A 113 12.81 -13.79 -19.25
C HIS A 113 12.30 -14.56 -18.02
N LEU A 114 11.04 -15.00 -18.01
CA LEU A 114 10.46 -15.66 -16.85
C LEU A 114 11.09 -17.04 -16.54
N ASP A 115 11.54 -17.76 -17.55
CA ASP A 115 12.24 -19.03 -17.37
C ASP A 115 13.53 -18.90 -16.56
N THR A 116 14.19 -17.77 -16.66
CA THR A 116 15.40 -17.42 -15.90
C THR A 116 15.09 -16.78 -14.55
N LEU A 117 14.08 -15.91 -14.49
CA LEU A 117 13.77 -15.12 -13.30
C LEU A 117 12.95 -15.86 -12.25
N LEU A 118 12.03 -16.75 -12.64
CA LEU A 118 11.20 -17.49 -11.67
C LEU A 118 12.01 -18.41 -10.75
N PRO A 119 13.07 -19.14 -11.23
CA PRO A 119 13.96 -19.88 -10.34
C PRO A 119 14.66 -18.99 -9.30
N LEU A 120 15.11 -17.80 -9.69
CA LEU A 120 15.69 -16.82 -8.77
C LEU A 120 14.67 -16.38 -7.71
N VAL A 121 13.46 -16.01 -8.13
CA VAL A 121 12.40 -15.61 -7.20
C VAL A 121 12.04 -16.75 -6.24
N LYS A 122 11.99 -17.98 -6.74
CA LYS A 122 11.78 -19.16 -5.90
C LYS A 122 12.88 -19.30 -4.84
N ASP A 123 14.16 -19.17 -5.23
CA ASP A 123 15.28 -19.24 -4.29
C ASP A 123 15.21 -18.13 -3.24
N ILE A 124 14.85 -16.90 -3.62
CA ILE A 124 14.62 -15.78 -2.71
C ILE A 124 13.50 -16.08 -1.71
N LEU A 125 12.41 -16.69 -2.15
CA LEU A 125 11.25 -16.99 -1.32
C LEU A 125 11.44 -18.23 -0.44
N THR A 126 12.31 -19.18 -0.81
CA THR A 126 12.45 -20.47 -0.12
C THR A 126 13.79 -20.68 0.58
N SER A 127 14.82 -19.94 0.21
CA SER A 127 16.19 -20.14 0.70
C SER A 127 16.97 -18.83 0.88
N PRO A 128 16.35 -17.78 1.47
CA PRO A 128 17.07 -16.53 1.76
C PRO A 128 18.09 -16.75 2.88
N THR A 129 19.21 -16.03 2.83
CA THR A 129 20.29 -16.16 3.81
C THR A 129 20.32 -15.06 4.87
N PHE A 130 19.68 -13.93 4.62
CA PHE A 130 19.64 -12.76 5.50
C PHE A 130 21.04 -12.38 6.03
N PRO A 131 21.96 -11.90 5.16
CA PRO A 131 23.32 -11.57 5.58
C PRO A 131 23.35 -10.44 6.62
N GLU A 132 24.17 -10.57 7.66
CA GLU A 132 24.29 -9.58 8.75
C GLU A 132 24.63 -8.18 8.25
N ASN A 133 25.49 -8.08 7.22
CA ASN A 133 25.87 -6.79 6.65
C ASN A 133 24.67 -6.10 5.98
N GLU A 134 23.87 -6.85 5.22
CA GLU A 134 22.65 -6.33 4.57
C GLU A 134 21.59 -5.91 5.60
N LEU A 135 21.44 -6.69 6.68
CA LEU A 135 20.57 -6.32 7.80
C LEU A 135 21.01 -5.00 8.44
N LYS A 136 22.32 -4.83 8.70
CA LYS A 136 22.88 -3.59 9.24
C LYS A 136 22.57 -2.39 8.32
N ILE A 137 22.81 -2.54 7.02
CA ILE A 137 22.53 -1.50 6.00
C ILE A 137 21.04 -1.16 5.99
N ALA A 138 20.17 -2.16 5.95
CA ALA A 138 18.71 -1.97 5.92
C ALA A 138 18.20 -1.22 7.17
N LYS A 139 18.73 -1.55 8.37
CA LYS A 139 18.41 -0.85 9.62
C LYS A 139 18.85 0.61 9.58
N GLN A 140 20.07 0.90 9.18
CA GLN A 140 20.60 2.26 9.07
C GLN A 140 19.80 3.10 8.07
N LYS A 141 19.50 2.54 6.90
CA LYS A 141 18.67 3.18 5.88
C LYS A 141 17.25 3.47 6.42
N SER A 142 16.68 2.54 7.16
CA SER A 142 15.33 2.70 7.76
C SER A 142 15.30 3.82 8.79
N ILE A 143 16.30 3.90 9.66
CA ILE A 143 16.45 4.97 10.65
C ILE A 143 16.62 6.32 9.95
N SER A 144 17.47 6.39 8.92
CA SER A 144 17.70 7.63 8.18
C SER A 144 16.41 8.12 7.49
N ILE A 145 15.66 7.22 6.85
CA ILE A 145 14.37 7.55 6.22
C ILE A 145 13.36 8.01 7.26
N LEU A 146 13.27 7.34 8.41
CA LEU A 146 12.37 7.72 9.49
C LEU A 146 12.71 9.14 10.00
N ASN A 147 13.99 9.44 10.25
CA ASN A 147 14.43 10.75 10.72
C ASN A 147 14.12 11.85 9.70
N ILE A 148 14.34 11.61 8.40
CA ILE A 148 13.96 12.55 7.33
C ILE A 148 12.44 12.77 7.33
N ASN A 149 11.67 11.71 7.46
CA ASN A 149 10.20 11.80 7.43
C ASN A 149 9.63 12.48 8.68
N ASN A 150 10.24 12.28 9.85
CA ASN A 150 9.83 12.96 11.09
C ASN A 150 9.98 14.49 11.05
N ASN A 151 10.73 15.01 10.08
CA ASN A 151 10.80 16.45 9.80
C ASN A 151 9.70 16.95 8.86
N LYS A 152 8.84 16.05 8.35
CA LYS A 152 7.70 16.43 7.49
C LYS A 152 6.42 16.45 8.32
N ASN A 153 5.81 17.62 8.45
CA ASN A 153 4.59 17.79 9.23
C ASN A 153 3.49 16.81 8.83
N SER A 154 3.29 16.61 7.53
CA SER A 154 2.27 15.69 7.00
C SER A 154 2.52 14.24 7.37
N PHE A 155 3.78 13.80 7.47
CA PHE A 155 4.12 12.47 7.92
C PHE A 155 3.80 12.28 9.41
N VAL A 156 4.18 13.26 10.24
CA VAL A 156 3.91 13.24 11.69
C VAL A 156 2.39 13.25 11.94
N ALA A 157 1.66 14.16 11.28
CA ALA A 157 0.21 14.28 11.43
C ALA A 157 -0.53 12.98 11.08
N ARG A 158 -0.16 12.31 9.97
CA ARG A 158 -0.76 11.03 9.55
C ARG A 158 -0.51 9.91 10.55
N ASN A 159 0.74 9.72 10.96
CA ASN A 159 1.08 8.67 11.91
C ASN A 159 0.44 8.91 13.27
N THR A 160 0.36 10.17 13.70
CA THR A 160 -0.36 10.53 14.93
C THR A 160 -1.85 10.18 14.82
N LEU A 161 -2.50 10.51 13.71
CA LEU A 161 -3.89 10.13 13.47
C LEU A 161 -4.05 8.60 13.50
N ASP A 162 -3.21 7.86 12.79
CA ASP A 162 -3.29 6.40 12.75
C ASP A 162 -3.11 5.81 14.17
N THR A 163 -2.16 6.34 14.97
CA THR A 163 -1.98 5.95 16.38
C THR A 163 -3.19 6.30 17.25
N HIS A 164 -3.82 7.45 17.04
CA HIS A 164 -5.04 7.83 17.77
C HIS A 164 -6.21 6.91 17.45
N LEU A 165 -6.35 6.49 16.23
CA LEU A 165 -7.46 5.63 15.79
C LEU A 165 -7.29 4.17 16.21
N TYR A 166 -6.08 3.64 16.22
CA TYR A 166 -5.83 2.21 16.38
C TYR A 166 -4.99 1.85 17.61
N GLY A 167 -4.27 2.81 18.19
CA GLY A 167 -3.28 2.58 19.25
C GLY A 167 -1.92 2.15 18.71
N ASN A 168 -0.85 2.52 19.43
CA ASN A 168 0.53 2.25 19.01
C ASN A 168 0.93 0.77 19.08
N HIS A 169 0.14 -0.08 19.73
CA HIS A 169 0.37 -1.53 19.78
C HIS A 169 -0.33 -2.30 18.66
N ASN A 170 -1.21 -1.63 17.91
CA ASN A 170 -1.92 -2.22 16.78
C ASN A 170 -1.13 -2.00 15.49
N PRO A 171 -1.00 -3.01 14.62
CA PRO A 171 -0.29 -2.86 13.34
C PRO A 171 -0.77 -1.70 12.45
N TYR A 172 -2.04 -1.30 12.57
CA TYR A 172 -2.60 -0.18 11.79
C TYR A 172 -2.26 1.19 12.36
N GLY A 173 -1.93 1.28 13.65
CA GLY A 173 -1.59 2.54 14.33
C GLY A 173 -0.15 2.62 14.82
N TYR A 174 0.66 1.59 14.55
CA TYR A 174 2.04 1.54 15.01
C TYR A 174 2.91 2.61 14.36
N TYR A 175 3.51 3.45 15.18
CA TYR A 175 4.44 4.49 14.77
C TYR A 175 5.85 4.14 15.29
N PRO A 176 6.79 3.76 14.40
CA PRO A 176 8.10 3.28 14.81
C PRO A 176 8.97 4.38 15.43
N LYS A 177 9.88 3.97 16.33
CA LYS A 177 10.95 4.79 16.86
C LYS A 177 12.30 4.30 16.34
N ALA A 178 13.23 5.22 16.15
CA ALA A 178 14.55 4.92 15.57
C ALA A 178 15.32 3.83 16.36
N GLU A 179 15.26 3.88 17.70
CA GLU A 179 15.92 2.91 18.57
C GLU A 179 15.36 1.49 18.47
N GLU A 180 14.12 1.32 18.01
CA GLU A 180 13.48 0.01 17.89
C GLU A 180 14.09 -0.82 16.75
N PHE A 181 14.57 -0.16 15.68
CA PHE A 181 15.28 -0.86 14.60
C PHE A 181 16.59 -1.52 15.10
N ASN A 182 17.25 -0.93 16.10
CA ASN A 182 18.48 -1.50 16.64
C ASN A 182 18.24 -2.78 17.44
N LYS A 183 17.03 -2.98 17.95
CA LYS A 183 16.65 -4.17 18.73
C LYS A 183 16.41 -5.42 17.88
N ILE A 184 16.24 -5.26 16.56
CA ILE A 184 16.02 -6.39 15.63
C ILE A 184 17.39 -7.00 15.31
N ASP A 185 17.54 -8.29 15.52
CA ASP A 185 18.71 -9.07 15.12
C ASP A 185 18.37 -10.06 13.99
N ARG A 186 19.40 -10.77 13.52
CA ARG A 186 19.23 -11.75 12.44
C ARG A 186 18.39 -12.95 12.88
N GLU A 187 18.50 -13.35 14.14
CA GLU A 187 17.74 -14.47 14.68
C GLU A 187 16.24 -14.19 14.72
N ASP A 188 15.83 -12.97 15.05
CA ASP A 188 14.44 -12.51 14.94
C ASP A 188 13.91 -12.71 13.51
N ILE A 189 14.71 -12.30 12.52
CA ILE A 189 14.32 -12.39 11.09
C ILE A 189 14.21 -13.84 10.64
N VAL A 190 15.21 -14.68 10.96
CA VAL A 190 15.23 -16.10 10.57
C VAL A 190 14.08 -16.85 11.23
N SER A 191 13.83 -16.62 12.52
CA SER A 191 12.74 -17.23 13.27
C SER A 191 11.39 -16.86 12.69
N TYR A 192 11.18 -15.58 12.41
CA TYR A 192 9.94 -15.08 11.83
C TYR A 192 9.70 -15.62 10.41
N TYR A 193 10.74 -15.61 9.56
CA TYR A 193 10.67 -16.21 8.23
C TYR A 193 10.28 -17.69 8.31
N SER A 194 10.97 -18.48 9.12
CA SER A 194 10.74 -19.92 9.29
C SER A 194 9.34 -20.22 9.84
N ALA A 195 8.82 -19.32 10.69
CA ALA A 195 7.48 -19.47 11.26
C ALA A 195 6.36 -19.11 10.30
N GLN A 196 6.56 -18.13 9.39
CA GLN A 196 5.46 -17.57 8.59
C GLN A 196 5.50 -17.97 7.11
N PHE A 197 6.67 -18.00 6.45
CA PHE A 197 6.73 -18.19 4.99
C PHE A 197 6.33 -19.58 4.52
N THR A 198 6.59 -20.61 5.32
CA THR A 198 6.22 -21.99 4.99
C THR A 198 4.95 -22.47 5.69
N LYS A 199 4.25 -21.57 6.41
CA LYS A 199 3.11 -21.93 7.23
C LYS A 199 1.85 -22.18 6.42
N HIS A 200 1.59 -21.30 5.45
CA HIS A 200 0.42 -21.34 4.59
C HIS A 200 0.77 -21.15 3.13
N PRO A 201 -0.03 -21.73 2.22
CA PRO A 201 0.07 -21.44 0.80
C PRO A 201 -0.06 -19.94 0.52
N TRP A 202 0.73 -19.47 -0.42
CA TRP A 202 0.71 -18.09 -0.88
C TRP A 202 -0.42 -17.84 -1.87
N ASP A 203 -0.74 -16.57 -2.09
CA ASP A 203 -1.49 -16.14 -3.26
C ASP A 203 -0.51 -15.56 -4.28
N ILE A 204 -0.63 -15.96 -5.54
CA ILE A 204 0.14 -15.43 -6.66
C ILE A 204 -0.82 -14.69 -7.58
N ILE A 205 -0.51 -13.45 -7.93
CA ILE A 205 -1.30 -12.66 -8.88
C ILE A 205 -0.40 -12.32 -10.07
N ALA A 206 -0.77 -12.79 -11.25
CA ALA A 206 -0.08 -12.49 -12.49
C ALA A 206 -0.95 -11.60 -13.38
N SER A 207 -0.41 -10.48 -13.86
CA SER A 207 -1.12 -9.57 -14.76
C SER A 207 -0.21 -9.11 -15.90
N GLY A 208 -0.77 -8.95 -17.10
CA GLY A 208 -0.04 -8.56 -18.30
C GLY A 208 -0.35 -9.45 -19.48
N LYS A 209 0.58 -9.59 -20.44
CA LYS A 209 0.40 -10.51 -21.57
C LYS A 209 0.74 -11.93 -21.15
N ILE A 210 -0.30 -12.70 -20.83
CA ILE A 210 -0.19 -14.02 -20.24
C ILE A 210 -0.72 -15.07 -21.23
N SER A 211 0.17 -15.97 -21.66
CA SER A 211 -0.18 -17.17 -22.41
C SER A 211 -0.37 -18.38 -21.48
N GLU A 212 -0.96 -19.45 -21.99
CA GLU A 212 -1.04 -20.72 -21.28
C GLU A 212 0.36 -21.25 -20.90
N LYS A 213 1.33 -21.11 -21.79
CA LYS A 213 2.74 -21.43 -21.52
C LYS A 213 3.28 -20.63 -20.32
N THR A 214 2.93 -19.35 -20.24
CA THR A 214 3.34 -18.48 -19.10
C THR A 214 2.74 -18.96 -17.80
N LEU A 215 1.45 -19.32 -17.80
CA LEU A 215 0.77 -19.85 -16.62
C LEU A 215 1.39 -21.17 -16.14
N ASN A 216 1.65 -22.09 -17.07
CA ASN A 216 2.29 -23.38 -16.76
C ASN A 216 3.69 -23.15 -16.16
N LEU A 217 4.49 -22.25 -16.74
CA LEU A 217 5.82 -21.93 -16.22
C LEU A 217 5.78 -21.38 -14.78
N ILE A 218 4.79 -20.51 -14.46
CA ILE A 218 4.60 -20.01 -13.09
C ILE A 218 4.18 -21.17 -12.18
N SER A 219 3.22 -21.98 -12.58
CA SER A 219 2.71 -23.10 -11.80
C SER A 219 3.82 -24.11 -11.48
N ASP A 220 4.54 -24.58 -12.48
CA ASP A 220 5.63 -25.56 -12.35
C ASP A 220 6.76 -25.04 -11.45
N SER A 221 7.02 -23.74 -11.50
CA SER A 221 8.06 -23.10 -10.67
C SER A 221 7.74 -23.20 -9.17
N PHE A 222 6.47 -23.09 -8.76
CA PHE A 222 6.08 -22.97 -7.36
C PHE A 222 5.32 -24.18 -6.79
N GLU A 223 4.83 -25.11 -7.63
CA GLU A 223 4.03 -26.25 -7.17
C GLU A 223 4.79 -27.22 -6.24
N SER A 224 6.11 -27.29 -6.37
CA SER A 224 6.95 -28.17 -5.54
C SER A 224 7.20 -27.64 -4.11
N ILE A 225 6.71 -26.43 -3.77
CA ILE A 225 6.88 -25.86 -2.43
C ILE A 225 5.93 -26.55 -1.47
N SER A 226 6.45 -26.98 -0.31
CA SER A 226 5.65 -27.60 0.74
C SER A 226 5.27 -26.62 1.83
N PHE A 227 4.02 -26.69 2.28
CA PHE A 227 3.48 -25.85 3.36
C PHE A 227 3.04 -26.72 4.55
N LYS A 228 3.21 -26.19 5.76
CA LYS A 228 2.89 -26.90 7.00
C LYS A 228 1.39 -26.93 7.32
N ASN A 229 0.62 -26.01 6.72
CA ASN A 229 -0.83 -25.83 6.90
C ASN A 229 -1.29 -25.73 8.36
N ASN A 230 -0.48 -25.07 9.21
CA ASN A 230 -0.80 -24.84 10.61
C ASN A 230 -1.68 -23.60 10.77
N ASP A 231 -2.42 -23.47 11.88
CA ASP A 231 -3.23 -22.29 12.13
C ASP A 231 -2.41 -20.99 12.14
N LEU A 232 -2.92 -19.97 11.46
CA LEU A 232 -2.36 -18.62 11.52
C LEU A 232 -2.77 -18.01 12.86
N ILE A 233 -1.81 -17.81 13.73
CA ILE A 233 -2.01 -17.01 14.93
C ILE A 233 -1.77 -15.56 14.52
N ARG A 234 -2.84 -14.81 14.47
CA ARG A 234 -2.78 -13.36 14.31
C ARG A 234 -2.68 -12.73 15.68
N ASN A 235 -1.74 -11.83 15.87
CA ASN A 235 -1.69 -11.02 17.07
C ASN A 235 -2.81 -9.97 16.99
N ASN A 236 -4.01 -10.38 17.47
CA ASN A 236 -5.14 -9.48 17.59
C ASN A 236 -4.89 -8.54 18.77
N SER A 237 -4.31 -7.40 18.51
CA SER A 237 -4.38 -6.28 19.44
C SER A 237 -5.71 -5.56 19.21
N ASP A 238 -6.49 -5.41 20.30
CA ASP A 238 -7.70 -4.60 20.27
C ASP A 238 -7.41 -3.19 19.74
N PHE A 239 -8.35 -2.63 19.02
CA PHE A 239 -8.28 -1.24 18.60
C PHE A 239 -8.49 -0.34 19.84
N LYS A 240 -7.39 0.10 20.44
CA LYS A 240 -7.43 1.07 21.53
C LYS A 240 -7.30 2.48 20.95
N ALA A 241 -8.45 3.08 20.61
CA ALA A 241 -8.45 4.49 20.24
C ALA A 241 -7.96 5.33 21.43
N HIS A 242 -7.25 6.40 21.13
CA HIS A 242 -6.84 7.37 22.13
C HIS A 242 -8.06 8.11 22.68
N ASP A 243 -8.08 8.42 23.98
CA ASP A 243 -9.20 9.14 24.61
C ASP A 243 -9.28 10.60 24.12
N GLU A 244 -8.14 11.23 23.86
CA GLU A 244 -8.07 12.56 23.30
C GLU A 244 -8.44 12.55 21.81
N LYS A 245 -9.46 13.32 21.46
CA LYS A 245 -9.95 13.45 20.09
C LYS A 245 -9.17 14.46 19.26
N LYS A 246 -8.31 15.27 19.88
CA LYS A 246 -7.51 16.30 19.22
C LYS A 246 -6.12 16.32 19.82
N SER A 247 -5.10 16.49 18.98
CA SER A 247 -3.73 16.75 19.41
C SER A 247 -3.09 17.82 18.55
N LEU A 248 -2.22 18.62 19.15
CA LEU A 248 -1.41 19.62 18.47
C LEU A 248 0.06 19.32 18.74
N ILE A 249 0.79 19.01 17.66
CA ILE A 249 2.25 18.80 17.73
C ILE A 249 2.94 20.01 17.13
N LYS A 250 3.74 20.70 17.94
CA LYS A 250 4.52 21.84 17.47
C LYS A 250 5.86 21.36 16.93
N ILE A 251 6.16 21.69 15.68
CA ILE A 251 7.44 21.45 15.03
C ILE A 251 8.12 22.81 14.89
N ALA A 252 9.33 22.94 15.45
CA ALA A 252 10.08 24.21 15.43
C ALA A 252 10.32 24.66 13.99
N ASP A 253 10.29 25.97 13.77
CA ASP A 253 10.58 26.66 12.50
C ASP A 253 9.71 26.24 11.31
N SER A 254 8.62 25.51 11.55
CA SER A 254 7.68 25.17 10.49
C SER A 254 6.91 26.41 10.02
N LYS A 255 6.79 26.57 8.69
CA LYS A 255 5.98 27.64 8.06
C LYS A 255 4.59 27.15 7.65
N GLN A 256 4.35 25.85 7.74
CA GLN A 256 3.08 25.21 7.37
C GLN A 256 2.56 24.38 8.52
N ALA A 257 1.25 24.28 8.61
CA ALA A 257 0.53 23.35 9.48
C ALA A 257 -0.04 22.21 8.63
N SER A 258 0.17 20.96 9.07
CA SER A 258 -0.50 19.79 8.47
C SER A 258 -1.71 19.45 9.28
N ILE A 259 -2.85 19.33 8.62
CA ILE A 259 -4.13 18.90 9.20
C ILE A 259 -4.39 17.46 8.77
N ALA A 260 -4.64 16.59 9.74
CA ALA A 260 -5.09 15.23 9.53
C ALA A 260 -6.34 14.98 10.38
N ILE A 261 -7.48 14.74 9.74
CA ILE A 261 -8.77 14.44 10.39
C ILE A 261 -9.19 13.05 9.94
N GLY A 262 -9.71 12.22 10.84
CA GLY A 262 -10.17 10.91 10.40
C GLY A 262 -10.92 10.14 11.47
N MET A 263 -11.50 9.03 11.02
CA MET A 263 -12.23 8.07 11.86
C MET A 263 -12.07 6.65 11.32
N ARG A 264 -12.28 5.67 12.21
CA ARG A 264 -12.46 4.28 11.76
C ARG A 264 -13.82 4.15 11.08
N THR A 265 -13.87 3.32 10.05
CA THR A 265 -15.08 3.09 9.27
C THR A 265 -15.17 1.63 8.81
N ILE A 266 -16.19 1.32 8.03
CA ILE A 266 -16.35 0.03 7.35
C ILE A 266 -15.22 -0.22 6.34
N ASN A 267 -14.94 -1.49 6.08
CA ASN A 267 -14.01 -1.90 5.02
C ASN A 267 -14.77 -2.39 3.77
N ARG A 268 -14.05 -2.75 2.71
CA ARG A 268 -14.65 -3.14 1.43
C ARG A 268 -15.50 -4.40 1.43
N ASN A 269 -15.51 -5.16 2.55
CA ASN A 269 -16.38 -6.33 2.70
C ASN A 269 -17.80 -5.95 3.16
N ASP A 270 -17.99 -4.71 3.59
CA ASP A 270 -19.29 -4.19 3.97
C ASP A 270 -20.10 -3.79 2.73
N LYS A 271 -21.41 -4.07 2.75
CA LYS A 271 -22.34 -3.76 1.66
C LYS A 271 -22.45 -2.27 1.35
N ASP A 272 -22.22 -1.42 2.34
CA ASP A 272 -22.35 0.04 2.22
C ASP A 272 -21.04 0.71 1.79
N TYR A 273 -19.93 -0.06 1.64
CA TYR A 273 -18.65 0.48 1.24
C TYR A 273 -18.66 1.19 -0.13
N PRO A 274 -19.36 0.71 -1.17
CA PRO A 274 -19.46 1.44 -2.45
C PRO A 274 -20.09 2.81 -2.28
N GLY A 275 -21.15 2.93 -1.47
CA GLY A 275 -21.79 4.21 -1.16
C GLY A 275 -20.86 5.16 -0.43
N LEU A 276 -20.14 4.65 0.58
CA LEU A 276 -19.12 5.43 1.30
C LEU A 276 -17.98 5.87 0.39
N SER A 277 -17.54 5.03 -0.55
CA SER A 277 -16.52 5.38 -1.55
C SER A 277 -16.99 6.50 -2.46
N PHE A 278 -18.25 6.44 -2.90
CA PHE A 278 -18.87 7.49 -3.69
C PHE A 278 -18.93 8.82 -2.94
N LEU A 279 -19.42 8.83 -1.68
CA LEU A 279 -19.46 10.02 -0.84
C LEU A 279 -18.07 10.59 -0.58
N ASN A 280 -17.07 9.74 -0.36
CA ASN A 280 -15.70 10.17 -0.23
C ASN A 280 -15.19 10.87 -1.50
N THR A 281 -15.57 10.36 -2.68
CA THR A 281 -15.19 10.98 -3.96
C THR A 281 -15.82 12.38 -4.09
N VAL A 282 -17.10 12.54 -3.77
CA VAL A 282 -17.77 13.85 -3.75
C VAL A 282 -17.06 14.83 -2.83
N LEU A 283 -16.71 14.38 -1.61
CA LEU A 283 -16.12 15.26 -0.61
C LEU A 283 -14.70 15.71 -0.96
N GLY A 284 -13.81 14.77 -1.30
CA GLY A 284 -12.37 15.08 -1.46
C GLY A 284 -11.60 14.06 -2.30
N GLY A 285 -12.29 13.19 -3.09
CA GLY A 285 -11.65 12.10 -3.82
C GLY A 285 -11.11 12.48 -5.20
N TYR A 286 -11.41 13.65 -5.72
CA TYR A 286 -10.95 14.12 -7.03
C TYR A 286 -10.74 15.64 -7.05
N PHE A 287 -10.18 16.16 -8.16
CA PHE A 287 -9.80 17.57 -8.26
C PHE A 287 -11.01 18.53 -8.18
N GLY A 288 -12.16 18.17 -8.72
CA GLY A 288 -13.40 18.98 -8.66
C GLY A 288 -14.26 18.73 -7.41
N SER A 289 -13.74 18.05 -6.39
CA SER A 289 -14.46 17.72 -5.16
C SER A 289 -14.73 18.97 -4.30
N ARG A 290 -15.70 18.87 -3.39
CA ARG A 290 -16.14 19.98 -2.54
C ARG A 290 -15.02 20.60 -1.73
N LEU A 291 -14.16 19.79 -1.10
CA LEU A 291 -12.99 20.28 -0.35
C LEU A 291 -11.99 21.01 -1.26
N MET A 292 -11.72 20.47 -2.44
CA MET A 292 -10.80 21.11 -3.39
C MET A 292 -11.36 22.42 -3.91
N GLN A 293 -12.63 22.46 -4.27
CA GLN A 293 -13.28 23.68 -4.77
C GLN A 293 -13.28 24.77 -3.70
N ASN A 294 -13.74 24.47 -2.48
CA ASN A 294 -13.83 25.46 -1.40
C ASN A 294 -12.44 25.92 -0.92
N ILE A 295 -11.60 24.99 -0.47
CA ILE A 295 -10.41 25.33 0.33
C ILE A 295 -9.22 25.70 -0.55
N ARG A 296 -9.10 25.07 -1.74
CA ARG A 296 -8.03 25.37 -2.69
C ARG A 296 -8.42 26.43 -3.68
N GLU A 297 -9.52 26.26 -4.44
CA GLU A 297 -9.85 27.16 -5.54
C GLU A 297 -10.46 28.48 -5.05
N ASP A 298 -11.45 28.43 -4.15
CA ASP A 298 -12.16 29.66 -3.72
C ASP A 298 -11.38 30.42 -2.64
N LYS A 299 -10.78 29.72 -1.68
CA LYS A 299 -10.09 30.35 -0.52
C LYS A 299 -8.58 30.45 -0.70
N GLY A 300 -7.96 29.60 -1.50
CA GLY A 300 -6.51 29.61 -1.72
C GLY A 300 -5.68 29.21 -0.49
N TYR A 301 -6.25 28.49 0.49
CA TYR A 301 -5.57 28.16 1.74
C TYR A 301 -4.55 27.03 1.59
N THR A 302 -4.63 26.23 0.54
CA THR A 302 -3.75 25.07 0.32
C THR A 302 -3.43 24.86 -1.15
N TYR A 303 -2.36 24.14 -1.44
CA TYR A 303 -2.07 23.58 -2.77
C TYR A 303 -2.87 22.31 -3.07
N GLY A 304 -3.38 21.65 -2.05
CA GLY A 304 -4.20 20.45 -2.22
C GLY A 304 -4.76 19.93 -0.89
N ILE A 305 -6.00 19.48 -0.97
CA ILE A 305 -6.71 18.82 0.10
C ILE A 305 -7.40 17.58 -0.49
N TYR A 306 -7.39 16.49 0.24
CA TYR A 306 -8.04 15.27 -0.23
C TYR A 306 -8.59 14.44 0.92
N SER A 307 -9.62 13.66 0.62
CA SER A 307 -10.15 12.63 1.50
C SER A 307 -9.84 11.25 0.93
N VAL A 308 -9.53 10.30 1.83
CA VAL A 308 -9.10 8.95 1.47
C VAL A 308 -9.87 7.92 2.29
N LEU A 309 -10.28 6.84 1.64
CA LEU A 309 -10.72 5.61 2.27
C LEU A 309 -9.61 4.56 2.18
N LYS A 310 -9.13 4.10 3.35
CA LYS A 310 -8.27 2.93 3.46
C LYS A 310 -9.12 1.74 3.89
N SER A 311 -9.01 0.63 3.17
CA SER A 311 -9.66 -0.63 3.53
C SER A 311 -8.60 -1.63 3.97
N MET A 312 -8.61 -2.00 5.24
CA MET A 312 -7.80 -3.04 5.82
C MET A 312 -8.65 -4.29 6.10
N GLN A 313 -8.01 -5.41 6.40
CA GLN A 313 -8.74 -6.67 6.58
C GLN A 313 -9.75 -6.64 7.75
N GLN A 314 -9.40 -5.96 8.86
CA GLN A 314 -10.25 -5.91 10.06
C GLN A 314 -10.92 -4.56 10.29
N SER A 315 -10.61 -3.52 9.50
CA SER A 315 -11.13 -2.18 9.69
C SER A 315 -11.09 -1.39 8.41
N GLY A 316 -11.84 -0.30 8.36
CA GLY A 316 -11.65 0.78 7.41
C GLY A 316 -11.18 2.04 8.14
N GLN A 317 -10.62 2.97 7.39
CA GLN A 317 -10.27 4.31 7.84
C GLN A 317 -10.69 5.31 6.78
N TRP A 318 -11.38 6.33 7.20
CA TRP A 318 -11.59 7.53 6.42
C TRP A 318 -10.75 8.66 6.98
N GLY A 319 -10.14 9.47 6.12
CA GLY A 319 -9.34 10.60 6.57
C GLY A 319 -9.25 11.73 5.54
N ILE A 320 -9.14 12.97 6.03
CA ILE A 320 -8.87 14.19 5.26
C ILE A 320 -7.47 14.67 5.61
N TYR A 321 -6.72 15.09 4.58
CA TYR A 321 -5.34 15.52 4.73
C TYR A 321 -5.06 16.77 3.89
N THR A 322 -4.39 17.76 4.49
CA THR A 322 -3.93 18.96 3.78
C THR A 322 -2.76 19.62 4.53
N ASP A 323 -1.96 20.39 3.80
CA ASP A 323 -0.95 21.28 4.33
C ASP A 323 -1.35 22.73 4.03
N VAL A 324 -1.39 23.60 5.04
CA VAL A 324 -1.84 24.99 4.93
C VAL A 324 -0.82 25.95 5.56
N GLY A 325 -0.88 27.22 5.24
CA GLY A 325 -0.16 28.25 5.98
C GLY A 325 -0.61 28.30 7.45
N ILE A 326 0.30 28.62 8.36
CA ILE A 326 -0.02 28.69 9.80
C ILE A 326 -1.06 29.78 10.07
N ASP A 327 -1.00 30.87 9.32
CA ASP A 327 -1.89 32.04 9.41
C ASP A 327 -3.34 31.74 9.01
N VAL A 328 -3.57 30.72 8.19
CA VAL A 328 -4.91 30.30 7.71
C VAL A 328 -5.38 28.98 8.30
N TYR A 329 -4.63 28.39 9.25
CA TYR A 329 -4.91 27.07 9.82
C TYR A 329 -6.34 26.95 10.38
N ASP A 330 -6.76 27.90 11.25
CA ASP A 330 -8.07 27.84 11.89
C ASP A 330 -9.20 28.02 10.86
N ASN A 331 -9.00 28.90 9.88
CA ASN A 331 -9.96 29.10 8.80
C ASN A 331 -10.10 27.84 7.95
N ALA A 332 -9.00 27.21 7.55
CA ALA A 332 -9.02 25.98 6.78
C ALA A 332 -9.71 24.83 7.55
N LEU A 333 -9.44 24.73 8.86
CA LEU A 333 -10.08 23.72 9.70
C LEU A 333 -11.59 23.92 9.77
N ASN A 334 -12.06 25.18 9.92
CA ASN A 334 -13.49 25.50 9.94
C ASN A 334 -14.16 25.17 8.59
N GLU A 335 -13.51 25.47 7.46
CA GLU A 335 -14.04 25.15 6.14
C GLU A 335 -14.10 23.63 5.89
N ILE A 336 -13.13 22.85 6.41
CA ILE A 336 -13.19 21.39 6.34
C ILE A 336 -14.43 20.87 7.06
N TYR A 337 -14.69 21.35 8.29
CA TYR A 337 -15.90 20.93 9.03
C TYR A 337 -17.18 21.42 8.37
N PHE A 338 -17.17 22.61 7.79
CA PHE A 338 -18.30 23.14 7.03
C PHE A 338 -18.66 22.20 5.86
N GLU A 339 -17.70 21.74 5.07
CA GLU A 339 -17.98 20.83 3.95
C GLU A 339 -18.42 19.42 4.41
N ILE A 340 -17.95 18.96 5.57
CA ILE A 340 -18.43 17.71 6.17
C ILE A 340 -19.91 17.82 6.56
N GLU A 341 -20.29 18.92 7.24
CA GLU A 341 -21.69 19.14 7.64
C GLU A 341 -22.57 19.38 6.40
N ARG A 342 -22.10 20.17 5.47
CA ARG A 342 -22.79 20.41 4.20
C ARG A 342 -23.10 19.11 3.44
N LEU A 343 -22.16 18.14 3.45
CA LEU A 343 -22.40 16.84 2.81
C LEU A 343 -23.53 16.02 3.49
N LYS A 344 -23.81 16.27 4.78
CA LYS A 344 -24.94 15.65 5.50
C LYS A 344 -26.27 16.34 5.21
N ASP A 345 -26.23 17.66 5.11
CA ASP A 345 -27.45 18.49 5.09
C ASP A 345 -27.94 18.80 3.68
N GLU A 346 -27.02 18.82 2.69
CA GLU A 346 -27.34 19.16 1.30
C GLU A 346 -27.28 17.93 0.41
N ALA A 347 -28.35 17.69 -0.36
CA ALA A 347 -28.36 16.66 -1.39
C ALA A 347 -27.31 16.96 -2.47
N ILE A 348 -26.69 15.89 -3.00
CA ILE A 348 -25.78 15.99 -4.15
C ILE A 348 -26.59 16.44 -5.38
N SER A 349 -26.14 17.48 -6.08
CA SER A 349 -26.83 17.94 -7.28
C SER A 349 -26.78 16.90 -8.40
N PRO A 350 -27.72 16.91 -9.35
CA PRO A 350 -27.70 16.01 -10.51
C PRO A 350 -26.40 16.13 -11.32
N GLU A 351 -25.86 17.34 -11.45
CA GLU A 351 -24.61 17.62 -12.16
C GLU A 351 -23.41 17.01 -11.42
N GLU A 352 -23.30 17.24 -10.11
CA GLU A 352 -22.25 16.67 -9.25
C GLU A 352 -22.31 15.13 -9.23
N LEU A 353 -23.53 14.59 -9.13
CA LEU A 353 -23.78 13.16 -9.19
C LEU A 353 -23.30 12.54 -10.51
N HIS A 354 -23.60 13.21 -11.62
CA HIS A 354 -23.17 12.77 -12.96
C HIS A 354 -21.65 12.80 -13.10
N LEU A 355 -21.00 13.89 -12.69
CA LEU A 355 -19.54 14.01 -12.73
C LEU A 355 -18.85 12.91 -11.91
N VAL A 356 -19.28 12.68 -10.68
CA VAL A 356 -18.66 11.67 -9.81
C VAL A 356 -18.91 10.24 -10.27
N LYS A 357 -20.06 9.96 -10.93
CA LYS A 357 -20.33 8.65 -11.55
C LYS A 357 -19.43 8.35 -12.74
N ASN A 358 -18.99 9.39 -13.45
CA ASN A 358 -18.13 9.25 -14.63
C ASN A 358 -16.62 9.33 -14.27
N TYR A 359 -16.27 9.67 -13.03
CA TYR A 359 -14.90 9.69 -12.51
C TYR A 359 -14.48 8.30 -12.03
#